data_dec2f4ea30d661fb91ce8c724076b5a5
#
_entry.id   dec2f4ea30d661fb91ce8c724076b5a5
#
_cell.length_a   1.000
_cell.length_b   1.000
_cell.length_c   1.000
_cell.angle_alpha   90.00
_cell.angle_beta   90.00
_cell.angle_gamma   90.00
#
_symmetry.space_group_name_H-M   'P 1'
#
loop_
_entity.id
_entity.type
_entity.pdbx_description
1 polymer ?
#
loop_
_entity_poly.entity_id
_entity_poly.type
_entity_poly.pdbx_seq_one_letter_code
_entity_poly.pdbx_strand_id
1 'polypeptide(L)'
;FQKGEVIFSIDGNISTNSNITSAAGITIDGTAATNNVINMIGNIETTSRDGAEQMHGIRLTGGASNNTVNVTGNVSTSGNISSGILLNSTDNNNVTLTGNINLTGTTQSYGVRLLGSVGNVSDDNVVTVNGNINTVNHSINLSGFSTGNNIIVNGNVQSTNNAGIHITQ
;
A
#
# COMPACT_ATOMS: atom_id res chain seq x y z
N PHE A 1 -18.46 -23.69 3.35
CA PHE A 1 -18.02 -22.86 4.49
C PHE A 1 -18.07 -21.40 4.03
N GLN A 2 -18.96 -20.63 4.62
CA GLN A 2 -18.93 -19.18 4.47
C GLN A 2 -17.71 -18.72 5.29
N LYS A 3 -16.68 -18.18 4.61
CA LYS A 3 -15.54 -17.58 5.30
C LYS A 3 -16.06 -16.34 6.03
N GLY A 4 -15.91 -16.32 7.34
CA GLY A 4 -16.38 -15.23 8.17
C GLY A 4 -15.56 -13.97 7.91
N GLU A 5 -16.22 -12.83 7.89
CA GLU A 5 -15.59 -11.52 7.98
C GLU A 5 -14.76 -11.43 9.27
N VAL A 6 -13.54 -10.94 9.17
CA VAL A 6 -12.70 -10.62 10.32
C VAL A 6 -12.60 -9.10 10.44
N ILE A 7 -12.99 -8.56 11.58
CA ILE A 7 -12.88 -7.14 11.88
C ILE A 7 -11.79 -6.93 12.91
N PHE A 8 -10.75 -6.16 12.52
CA PHE A 8 -9.70 -5.69 13.41
C PHE A 8 -9.89 -4.19 13.69
N SER A 9 -9.80 -3.82 14.96
CA SER A 9 -9.73 -2.42 15.39
C SER A 9 -8.45 -2.22 16.19
N ILE A 10 -7.62 -1.28 15.75
CA ILE A 10 -6.31 -0.97 16.33
C ILE A 10 -6.31 0.51 16.73
N ASP A 11 -6.01 0.78 17.99
CA ASP A 11 -5.74 2.14 18.49
C ASP A 11 -4.30 2.16 19.01
N GLY A 12 -3.39 2.71 18.23
CA GLY A 12 -1.96 2.73 18.49
C GLY A 12 -1.11 2.60 17.23
N ASN A 13 0.18 2.78 17.37
CA ASN A 13 1.11 2.77 16.24
C ASN A 13 1.58 1.33 15.90
N ILE A 14 1.85 1.12 14.63
CA ILE A 14 2.54 -0.06 14.13
C ILE A 14 3.97 0.36 13.75
N SER A 15 4.98 -0.27 14.35
CA SER A 15 6.37 -0.07 13.97
C SER A 15 7.01 -1.41 13.59
N THR A 16 7.55 -1.47 12.39
CA THR A 16 8.27 -2.64 11.86
C THR A 16 9.68 -2.22 11.50
N ASN A 17 10.67 -2.88 12.12
CA ASN A 17 12.08 -2.70 11.81
C ASN A 17 12.66 -4.06 11.41
N SER A 18 13.00 -4.21 10.14
CA SER A 18 13.33 -5.50 9.57
C SER A 18 14.62 -5.49 8.76
N ASN A 19 15.31 -6.63 8.72
CA ASN A 19 16.41 -6.95 7.82
C ASN A 19 16.07 -8.12 6.87
N ILE A 20 14.81 -8.52 6.82
CA ILE A 20 14.33 -9.54 5.89
C ILE A 20 13.86 -8.92 4.57
N THR A 21 13.81 -9.72 3.52
CA THR A 21 13.57 -9.28 2.14
C THR A 21 12.22 -8.63 1.87
N SER A 22 11.23 -8.78 2.75
CA SER A 22 9.94 -8.11 2.60
C SER A 22 9.21 -8.02 3.94
N ALA A 23 8.84 -6.82 4.34
CA ALA A 23 8.02 -6.57 5.53
C ALA A 23 6.96 -5.50 5.27
N ALA A 24 5.91 -5.50 6.08
CA ALA A 24 4.88 -4.47 6.03
C ALA A 24 4.28 -4.22 7.42
N GLY A 25 3.73 -3.02 7.62
CA GLY A 25 2.97 -2.72 8.82
C GLY A 25 1.65 -3.50 8.86
N ILE A 26 0.87 -3.43 7.78
CA ILE A 26 -0.35 -4.22 7.58
C ILE A 26 -0.16 -5.11 6.35
N THR A 27 -0.46 -6.41 6.48
CA THR A 27 -0.48 -7.33 5.35
C THR A 27 -1.80 -8.11 5.30
N ILE A 28 -2.43 -8.13 4.12
CA ILE A 28 -3.53 -9.03 3.77
C ILE A 28 -3.05 -9.85 2.57
N ASP A 29 -2.93 -11.16 2.72
CA ASP A 29 -2.30 -12.04 1.72
C ASP A 29 -3.11 -13.30 1.45
N GLY A 30 -3.19 -13.65 0.18
CA GLY A 30 -3.76 -14.90 -0.32
C GLY A 30 -5.22 -14.84 -0.73
N THR A 31 -5.60 -15.73 -1.64
CA THR A 31 -6.96 -15.84 -2.20
C THR A 31 -8.06 -16.14 -1.17
N ALA A 32 -7.66 -16.61 0.01
CA ALA A 32 -8.56 -16.86 1.12
C ALA A 32 -8.82 -15.60 1.98
N ALA A 33 -8.01 -14.55 1.80
CA ALA A 33 -8.12 -13.30 2.56
C ALA A 33 -9.17 -12.38 1.91
N THR A 34 -10.42 -12.63 2.20
CA THR A 34 -11.56 -11.93 1.61
C THR A 34 -12.50 -11.37 2.67
N ASN A 35 -13.12 -10.24 2.36
CA ASN A 35 -14.15 -9.59 3.17
C ASN A 35 -13.66 -9.20 4.60
N ASN A 36 -12.36 -8.93 4.77
CA ASN A 36 -11.86 -8.47 6.06
C ASN A 36 -11.95 -6.95 6.16
N VAL A 37 -12.15 -6.47 7.39
CA VAL A 37 -12.16 -5.04 7.72
C VAL A 37 -11.07 -4.75 8.73
N ILE A 38 -10.18 -3.81 8.41
CA ILE A 38 -9.17 -3.30 9.33
C ILE A 38 -9.43 -1.82 9.55
N ASN A 39 -9.64 -1.43 10.80
CA ASN A 39 -9.75 -0.03 11.22
C ASN A 39 -8.59 0.29 12.16
N MET A 40 -7.79 1.28 11.81
CA MET A 40 -6.62 1.67 12.60
C MET A 40 -6.60 3.18 12.85
N ILE A 41 -6.32 3.56 14.08
CA ILE A 41 -5.99 4.92 14.48
C ILE A 41 -4.57 4.90 15.03
N GLY A 42 -3.63 5.54 14.33
CA GLY A 42 -2.21 5.57 14.67
C GLY A 42 -1.34 5.54 13.43
N ASN A 43 -0.04 5.72 13.62
CA ASN A 43 0.91 5.76 12.52
C ASN A 43 1.44 4.36 12.18
N ILE A 44 1.79 4.18 10.91
CA ILE A 44 2.50 2.99 10.43
C ILE A 44 3.91 3.44 10.03
N GLU A 45 4.92 2.84 10.65
CA GLU A 45 6.31 3.07 10.34
C GLU A 45 6.99 1.75 9.98
N THR A 46 7.58 1.66 8.80
CA THR A 46 8.36 0.49 8.39
C THR A 46 9.76 0.93 7.98
N THR A 47 10.77 0.39 8.67
CA THR A 47 12.16 0.74 8.44
C THR A 47 12.99 -0.47 8.04
N SER A 48 13.86 -0.28 7.05
CA SER A 48 14.88 -1.26 6.67
C SER A 48 16.19 -0.95 7.39
N ARG A 49 16.82 -1.96 7.95
CA ARG A 49 18.15 -1.81 8.59
C ARG A 49 19.27 -1.61 7.58
N ASP A 50 19.20 -2.28 6.44
CA ASP A 50 20.29 -2.32 5.46
C ASP A 50 19.94 -1.53 4.17
N GLY A 51 18.78 -0.91 4.10
CA GLY A 51 18.36 -0.05 2.98
C GLY A 51 17.97 -0.78 1.69
N ALA A 52 18.15 -2.09 1.60
CA ALA A 52 17.98 -2.86 0.36
C ALA A 52 16.64 -3.61 0.25
N GLU A 53 15.76 -3.50 1.24
CA GLU A 53 14.60 -4.38 1.39
C GLU A 53 13.28 -3.75 0.99
N GLN A 54 12.31 -4.61 0.73
CA GLN A 54 10.95 -4.20 0.40
C GLN A 54 10.17 -3.89 1.67
N MET A 55 9.98 -2.61 1.95
CA MET A 55 9.24 -2.14 3.11
C MET A 55 7.93 -1.51 2.67
N HIS A 56 6.81 -2.04 3.16
CA HIS A 56 5.50 -1.50 2.81
C HIS A 56 4.76 -1.02 4.06
N GLY A 57 4.03 0.09 3.94
CA GLY A 57 3.11 0.50 5.00
C GLY A 57 1.91 -0.43 5.08
N ILE A 58 1.13 -0.49 4.00
CA ILE A 58 -0.04 -1.34 3.82
C ILE A 58 0.19 -2.18 2.56
N ARG A 59 0.05 -3.51 2.68
CA ARG A 59 0.22 -4.46 1.57
C ARG A 59 -0.96 -5.41 1.46
N LEU A 60 -1.60 -5.43 0.29
CA LEU A 60 -2.56 -6.44 -0.11
C LEU A 60 -1.96 -7.21 -1.30
N THR A 61 -1.99 -8.56 -1.25
CA THR A 61 -1.30 -9.37 -2.27
C THR A 61 -1.91 -10.76 -2.40
N GLY A 62 -1.48 -11.51 -3.42
CA GLY A 62 -1.76 -12.94 -3.55
C GLY A 62 -3.23 -13.30 -3.79
N GLY A 63 -4.02 -12.45 -4.43
CA GLY A 63 -5.43 -12.68 -4.69
C GLY A 63 -6.35 -12.23 -3.53
N ALA A 64 -5.86 -11.47 -2.57
CA ALA A 64 -6.69 -10.84 -1.54
C ALA A 64 -7.78 -9.97 -2.18
N SER A 65 -9.04 -10.16 -1.80
CA SER A 65 -10.15 -9.47 -2.46
C SER A 65 -11.27 -9.03 -1.52
N ASN A 66 -11.99 -7.99 -1.92
CA ASN A 66 -13.14 -7.45 -1.18
C ASN A 66 -12.79 -7.02 0.26
N ASN A 67 -11.56 -6.62 0.55
CA ASN A 67 -11.16 -6.18 1.86
C ASN A 67 -11.30 -4.66 1.99
N THR A 68 -11.54 -4.21 3.22
CA THR A 68 -11.58 -2.79 3.57
C THR A 68 -10.49 -2.49 4.59
N VAL A 69 -9.64 -1.51 4.30
CA VAL A 69 -8.59 -1.04 5.21
C VAL A 69 -8.74 0.46 5.41
N ASN A 70 -9.04 0.88 6.63
CA ASN A 70 -9.16 2.28 7.01
C ASN A 70 -8.04 2.61 8.02
N VAL A 71 -7.19 3.56 7.68
CA VAL A 71 -6.11 4.03 8.55
C VAL A 71 -6.26 5.53 8.75
N THR A 72 -6.28 5.96 10.01
CA THR A 72 -6.18 7.37 10.41
C THR A 72 -4.83 7.57 11.09
N GLY A 73 -3.88 8.21 10.38
CA GLY A 73 -2.49 8.42 10.79
C GLY A 73 -1.58 8.46 9.58
N ASN A 74 -0.30 8.64 9.79
CA ASN A 74 0.67 8.71 8.70
C ASN A 74 1.29 7.34 8.40
N VAL A 75 1.69 7.16 7.16
CA VAL A 75 2.46 5.99 6.70
C VAL A 75 3.85 6.46 6.31
N SER A 76 4.88 5.90 6.93
CA SER A 76 6.28 6.19 6.64
C SER A 76 7.05 4.91 6.33
N THR A 77 7.84 4.91 5.25
CA THR A 77 8.72 3.79 4.90
C THR A 77 10.10 4.25 4.48
N SER A 78 11.15 3.46 4.82
CA SER A 78 12.54 3.80 4.49
C SER A 78 13.28 2.73 3.66
N GLY A 79 12.62 1.66 3.22
CA GLY A 79 13.25 0.65 2.35
C GLY A 79 13.46 1.15 0.93
N ASN A 80 14.50 0.66 0.26
CA ASN A 80 14.82 1.04 -1.12
C ASN A 80 13.77 0.60 -2.15
N ILE A 81 13.11 -0.54 -1.90
CA ILE A 81 11.98 -1.01 -2.70
C ILE A 81 10.75 -0.97 -1.79
N SER A 82 10.09 0.17 -1.73
CA SER A 82 9.04 0.38 -0.74
C SER A 82 7.76 0.97 -1.35
N SER A 83 6.67 0.77 -0.66
CA SER A 83 5.40 1.43 -1.00
C SER A 83 4.69 1.86 0.27
N GLY A 84 4.10 3.04 0.24
CA GLY A 84 3.17 3.44 1.31
C GLY A 84 1.98 2.49 1.32
N ILE A 85 1.34 2.33 0.15
CA ILE A 85 0.26 1.37 -0.10
C ILE A 85 0.61 0.55 -1.34
N LEU A 86 0.62 -0.79 -1.20
CA LEU A 86 0.82 -1.74 -2.29
C LEU A 86 -0.39 -2.65 -2.45
N LEU A 87 -0.96 -2.68 -3.65
CA LEU A 87 -1.92 -3.68 -4.09
C LEU A 87 -1.29 -4.45 -5.25
N ASN A 88 -1.06 -5.75 -5.05
CA ASN A 88 -0.37 -6.60 -6.02
C ASN A 88 -1.18 -7.88 -6.28
N SER A 89 -1.73 -8.00 -7.46
CA SER A 89 -2.58 -9.13 -7.85
C SER A 89 -3.77 -9.28 -6.89
N THR A 90 -4.61 -8.24 -6.82
CA THR A 90 -5.70 -8.12 -5.84
C THR A 90 -6.90 -7.40 -6.45
N ASP A 91 -8.12 -7.78 -6.07
CA ASP A 91 -9.34 -7.27 -6.71
C ASP A 91 -10.34 -6.72 -5.70
N ASN A 92 -11.07 -5.67 -6.10
CA ASN A 92 -12.20 -5.13 -5.35
C ASN A 92 -11.88 -4.72 -3.90
N ASN A 93 -10.65 -4.32 -3.60
CA ASN A 93 -10.32 -3.85 -2.26
C ASN A 93 -10.52 -2.34 -2.13
N ASN A 94 -10.86 -1.90 -0.93
CA ASN A 94 -11.00 -0.49 -0.59
C ASN A 94 -10.00 -0.11 0.51
N VAL A 95 -9.04 0.75 0.19
CA VAL A 95 -8.03 1.23 1.14
C VAL A 95 -8.18 2.73 1.31
N THR A 96 -8.46 3.18 2.51
CA THR A 96 -8.56 4.61 2.86
C THR A 96 -7.50 4.96 3.89
N LEU A 97 -6.64 5.91 3.55
CA LEU A 97 -5.69 6.54 4.46
C LEU A 97 -6.10 8.00 4.70
N THR A 98 -6.33 8.35 5.95
CA THR A 98 -6.48 9.75 6.40
C THR A 98 -5.20 10.16 7.11
N GLY A 99 -4.28 10.78 6.36
CA GLY A 99 -2.93 11.14 6.76
C GLY A 99 -1.97 11.15 5.58
N ASN A 100 -0.71 11.40 5.83
CA ASN A 100 0.29 11.53 4.79
C ASN A 100 1.04 10.21 4.54
N ILE A 101 1.54 10.07 3.32
CA ILE A 101 2.51 9.04 2.95
C ILE A 101 3.88 9.72 2.77
N ASN A 102 4.89 9.25 3.52
CA ASN A 102 6.25 9.78 3.46
C ASN A 102 7.25 8.64 3.23
N LEU A 103 7.92 8.63 2.08
CA LEU A 103 8.89 7.61 1.73
C LEU A 103 10.26 8.25 1.52
N THR A 104 11.29 7.64 2.12
CA THR A 104 12.68 8.07 2.00
C THR A 104 13.56 7.09 1.21
N GLY A 105 13.00 5.96 0.79
CA GLY A 105 13.70 4.99 -0.08
C GLY A 105 14.07 5.58 -1.45
N THR A 106 15.26 5.27 -1.95
CA THR A 106 15.83 5.97 -3.10
C THR A 106 15.72 5.24 -4.44
N THR A 107 15.45 3.93 -4.45
CA THR A 107 15.54 3.14 -5.68
C THR A 107 14.18 2.89 -6.34
N GLN A 108 13.27 2.25 -5.67
CA GLN A 108 11.92 1.92 -6.15
C GLN A 108 10.90 2.19 -5.06
N SER A 109 10.74 3.46 -4.67
CA SER A 109 9.77 3.86 -3.68
C SER A 109 8.52 4.46 -4.33
N TYR A 110 7.37 3.96 -3.95
CA TYR A 110 6.08 4.35 -4.49
C TYR A 110 5.12 4.74 -3.36
N GLY A 111 4.52 5.89 -3.45
CA GLY A 111 3.49 6.28 -2.46
C GLY A 111 2.31 5.31 -2.48
N VAL A 112 1.68 5.18 -3.65
CA VAL A 112 0.65 4.18 -3.95
C VAL A 112 1.10 3.39 -5.17
N ARG A 113 1.09 2.06 -5.06
CA ARG A 113 1.42 1.16 -6.17
C ARG A 113 0.34 0.12 -6.38
N LEU A 114 -0.16 0.01 -7.62
CA LEU A 114 -0.99 -1.09 -8.08
C LEU A 114 -0.20 -1.85 -9.14
N LEU A 115 -0.09 -3.17 -8.93
CA LEU A 115 0.71 -4.05 -9.76
C LEU A 115 -0.07 -5.32 -10.09
N GLY A 116 -0.26 -5.60 -11.36
CA GLY A 116 -0.77 -6.87 -11.86
C GLY A 116 0.25 -7.59 -12.72
N SER A 117 0.00 -8.85 -12.99
CA SER A 117 0.77 -9.67 -13.92
C SER A 117 -0.15 -10.52 -14.79
N VAL A 118 0.39 -11.16 -15.83
CA VAL A 118 -0.39 -12.08 -16.69
C VAL A 118 -1.03 -13.16 -15.82
N GLY A 119 -2.35 -13.25 -15.87
CA GLY A 119 -3.13 -14.24 -15.10
C GLY A 119 -3.32 -13.91 -13.60
N ASN A 120 -2.72 -12.82 -13.12
CA ASN A 120 -2.92 -12.32 -11.76
C ASN A 120 -3.07 -10.81 -11.82
N VAL A 121 -4.20 -10.36 -12.24
CA VAL A 121 -4.54 -8.94 -12.41
C VAL A 121 -4.65 -8.21 -11.07
N SER A 122 -4.74 -6.89 -11.11
CA SER A 122 -5.06 -6.08 -9.94
C SER A 122 -6.16 -5.11 -10.35
N ASP A 123 -7.42 -5.52 -10.18
CA ASP A 123 -8.57 -4.85 -10.78
C ASP A 123 -9.57 -4.30 -9.76
N ASP A 124 -10.30 -3.27 -10.18
CA ASP A 124 -11.43 -2.69 -9.46
C ASP A 124 -11.12 -2.27 -8.00
N ASN A 125 -9.85 -2.00 -7.68
CA ASN A 125 -9.50 -1.53 -6.36
C ASN A 125 -9.72 -0.02 -6.25
N VAL A 126 -10.08 0.42 -5.05
CA VAL A 126 -10.20 1.84 -4.69
C VAL A 126 -9.16 2.18 -3.63
N VAL A 127 -8.34 3.18 -3.90
CA VAL A 127 -7.37 3.72 -2.94
C VAL A 127 -7.64 5.20 -2.76
N THR A 128 -7.96 5.61 -1.53
CA THR A 128 -8.17 7.02 -1.16
C THR A 128 -7.10 7.46 -0.17
N VAL A 129 -6.38 8.53 -0.50
CA VAL A 129 -5.43 9.20 0.39
C VAL A 129 -5.94 10.61 0.69
N ASN A 130 -6.40 10.82 1.92
CA ASN A 130 -6.77 12.15 2.43
C ASN A 130 -5.55 12.77 3.12
N GLY A 131 -4.61 13.27 2.32
CA GLY A 131 -3.34 13.83 2.75
C GLY A 131 -2.34 13.88 1.61
N ASN A 132 -1.10 14.24 1.92
CA ASN A 132 -0.05 14.39 0.94
C ASN A 132 0.70 13.07 0.70
N ILE A 133 1.20 12.90 -0.51
CA ILE A 133 2.11 11.82 -0.88
C ILE A 133 3.46 12.43 -1.23
N ASN A 134 4.47 12.14 -0.41
CA ASN A 134 5.85 12.63 -0.58
C ASN A 134 6.77 11.43 -0.79
N THR A 135 7.44 11.38 -1.93
CA THR A 135 8.34 10.27 -2.28
C THR A 135 9.62 10.76 -2.93
N VAL A 136 10.62 9.92 -2.93
CA VAL A 136 11.84 10.16 -3.70
C VAL A 136 11.67 9.70 -5.14
N ASN A 137 10.96 8.59 -5.37
CA ASN A 137 10.68 8.05 -6.70
C ASN A 137 9.24 8.36 -7.12
N HIS A 138 8.50 7.45 -7.74
CA HIS A 138 7.13 7.73 -8.18
C HIS A 138 6.16 7.82 -7.00
N SER A 139 5.33 8.85 -6.98
CA SER A 139 4.31 8.95 -5.92
C SER A 139 3.13 8.01 -6.16
N ILE A 140 2.67 7.89 -7.40
CA ILE A 140 1.62 6.96 -7.81
C ILE A 140 2.16 6.13 -8.99
N ASN A 141 2.05 4.81 -8.89
CA ASN A 141 2.46 3.89 -9.95
C ASN A 141 1.37 2.84 -10.19
N LEU A 142 0.87 2.80 -11.43
CA LEU A 142 0.05 1.72 -11.94
C LEU A 142 0.86 0.99 -13.00
N SER A 143 1.07 -0.31 -12.83
CA SER A 143 1.89 -1.08 -13.77
C SER A 143 1.38 -2.49 -13.96
N GLY A 144 1.65 -3.04 -15.16
CA GLY A 144 1.22 -4.36 -15.53
C GLY A 144 -0.30 -4.43 -15.80
N PHE A 145 -0.87 -5.58 -15.67
CA PHE A 145 -2.30 -5.85 -15.92
C PHE A 145 -3.16 -5.34 -14.76
N SER A 146 -3.59 -4.08 -14.85
CA SER A 146 -4.25 -3.34 -13.76
C SER A 146 -5.37 -2.49 -14.35
N THR A 147 -6.63 -2.92 -14.22
CA THR A 147 -7.79 -2.27 -14.84
C THR A 147 -8.86 -1.89 -13.80
N GLY A 148 -9.75 -0.97 -14.14
CA GLY A 148 -10.89 -0.57 -13.29
C GLY A 148 -10.51 0.11 -11.96
N ASN A 149 -9.23 0.31 -11.68
CA ASN A 149 -8.79 0.86 -10.41
C ASN A 149 -9.06 2.36 -10.30
N ASN A 150 -9.40 2.82 -9.10
CA ASN A 150 -9.64 4.22 -8.80
C ASN A 150 -8.69 4.70 -7.68
N ILE A 151 -7.82 5.65 -7.97
CA ILE A 151 -6.92 6.27 -6.99
C ILE A 151 -7.33 7.73 -6.80
N ILE A 152 -7.72 8.07 -5.59
CA ILE A 152 -8.16 9.40 -5.18
C ILE A 152 -7.14 9.97 -4.19
N VAL A 153 -6.57 11.14 -4.50
CA VAL A 153 -5.68 11.85 -3.58
C VAL A 153 -6.26 13.23 -3.29
N ASN A 154 -6.65 13.45 -2.06
CA ASN A 154 -7.11 14.74 -1.54
C ASN A 154 -5.95 15.45 -0.84
N GLY A 155 -4.95 15.87 -1.62
CA GLY A 155 -3.72 16.50 -1.15
C GLY A 155 -2.69 16.65 -2.28
N ASN A 156 -1.48 17.01 -1.91
CA ASN A 156 -0.39 17.18 -2.87
C ASN A 156 0.29 15.84 -3.17
N VAL A 157 0.69 15.66 -4.43
CA VAL A 157 1.47 14.53 -4.90
C VAL A 157 2.85 15.05 -5.31
N GLN A 158 3.88 14.69 -4.57
CA GLN A 158 5.24 15.15 -4.77
C GLN A 158 6.22 13.97 -4.91
N SER A 159 6.99 14.01 -5.98
CA SER A 159 8.16 13.16 -6.21
C SER A 159 9.38 14.05 -6.42
N THR A 160 10.53 13.70 -5.85
CA THR A 160 11.76 14.52 -5.99
C THR A 160 12.60 14.13 -7.19
N ASN A 161 12.60 12.86 -7.61
CA ASN A 161 13.49 12.37 -8.64
C ASN A 161 12.78 11.80 -9.87
N ASN A 162 11.48 11.54 -9.80
CA ASN A 162 10.76 10.85 -10.86
C ASN A 162 9.34 11.42 -11.05
N ALA A 163 8.50 10.72 -11.80
CA ALA A 163 7.14 11.18 -12.06
C ALA A 163 6.25 11.18 -10.79
N GLY A 164 5.45 12.21 -10.61
CA GLY A 164 4.39 12.21 -9.60
C GLY A 164 3.39 11.08 -9.86
N ILE A 165 3.00 10.87 -11.13
CA ILE A 165 2.12 9.79 -11.56
C ILE A 165 2.78 9.07 -12.73
N HIS A 166 2.88 7.73 -12.63
CA HIS A 166 3.46 6.85 -13.64
C HIS A 166 2.52 5.69 -13.93
N ILE A 167 2.09 5.55 -15.18
CA ILE A 167 1.19 4.49 -15.64
C ILE A 167 1.86 3.75 -16.81
N THR A 168 2.01 2.43 -16.65
CA THR A 168 2.54 1.52 -17.68
C THR A 168 1.68 0.26 -17.72
N GLN A 169 1.07 0.01 -18.87
CA GLN A 169 0.25 -1.18 -19.14
C GLN A 169 0.87 -2.03 -20.24
#